data_41bf48945c2d345a842e27c4af9921cd
#
_entry.id   41bf48945c2d345a842e27c4af9921cd
#
_cell.length_a   1.000
_cell.length_b   1.000
_cell.length_c   1.000
_cell.angle_alpha   90.00
_cell.angle_beta   90.00
_cell.angle_gamma   90.00
#
_symmetry.space_group_name_H-M   'P 1'
#
loop_
_entity.id
_entity.type
_entity.pdbx_description
1 polymer ?
#
loop_
_entity_poly.entity_id
_entity_poly.type
_entity_poly.pdbx_seq_one_letter_code
_entity_poly.pdbx_strand_id
1 'polypeptide(L)'
;MNDVAVVDRLHGRLLAAGSRLDLMNGVGAHEVIIETPNHETNMGALSEKQFEEVVWAYRDRILDLREDKRFRYVLIFKNQGSAAGATLEHTHSQLIALPIVPRNVIDELAGAQEYYRYKERCIYCDIVRQELEERARVVSENENFVVICPFAPRFPFETWILPKEHSSYFEHASKQEYIDLSRSLRETLIRLNRALNDPPFNYIIHSMPFEEADNGHYHWHVEVMPKLTQVAGFEWGTGFYINPVTPEESTICLREIAL
;
A
#
# COMPACT_ATOMS: atom_id res chain seq x y z
N MET A 1 -5.59 -0.34 -26.93
CA MET A 1 -4.46 0.33 -26.27
C MET A 1 -5.01 1.63 -25.75
N ASN A 2 -5.23 1.74 -24.47
CA ASN A 2 -5.72 2.98 -23.87
C ASN A 2 -4.49 3.79 -23.48
N ASP A 3 -4.30 4.93 -24.17
CA ASP A 3 -3.25 5.88 -23.84
C ASP A 3 -3.59 6.55 -22.51
N VAL A 4 -2.91 6.16 -21.45
CA VAL A 4 -2.98 6.86 -20.16
C VAL A 4 -1.95 7.98 -20.21
N ALA A 5 -2.40 9.22 -20.25
CA ALA A 5 -1.53 10.38 -20.12
C ALA A 5 -1.05 10.49 -18.66
N VAL A 6 0.21 10.17 -18.41
CA VAL A 6 0.85 10.42 -17.12
C VAL A 6 1.36 11.86 -17.13
N VAL A 7 0.69 12.75 -16.41
CA VAL A 7 1.17 14.12 -16.19
C VAL A 7 2.04 14.13 -14.95
N ASP A 8 3.35 14.02 -15.13
CA ASP A 8 4.30 14.24 -14.04
C ASP A 8 4.49 15.75 -13.84
N ARG A 9 4.16 16.24 -12.65
CA ARG A 9 4.51 17.61 -12.24
C ARG A 9 5.94 17.60 -11.72
N LEU A 10 6.89 17.84 -12.59
CA LEU A 10 8.27 18.11 -12.21
C LEU A 10 8.33 19.31 -11.24
N HIS A 11 8.52 19.03 -9.95
CA HIS A 11 8.87 20.04 -8.97
C HIS A 11 10.37 20.34 -9.04
N GLY A 12 10.70 21.55 -9.49
CA GLY A 12 11.92 22.21 -9.10
C GLY A 12 13.16 22.04 -9.96
N ARG A 13 13.07 22.40 -11.24
CA ARG A 13 14.09 23.22 -11.92
C ARG A 13 13.40 24.03 -12.99
N LEU A 14 13.14 25.28 -12.68
CA LEU A 14 13.01 26.32 -13.71
C LEU A 14 14.37 26.40 -14.44
N LEU A 15 14.53 25.65 -15.52
CA LEU A 15 15.59 25.90 -16.48
C LEU A 15 15.11 27.05 -17.33
N ALA A 16 15.76 28.19 -17.15
CA ALA A 16 15.57 29.38 -17.95
C ALA A 16 15.80 29.07 -19.43
N ALA A 17 14.94 29.65 -20.26
CA ALA A 17 15.07 29.83 -21.71
C ALA A 17 15.03 28.54 -22.55
N GLY A 18 13.85 28.25 -23.10
CA GLY A 18 13.63 27.24 -24.10
C GLY A 18 12.86 26.02 -23.61
N SER A 19 11.73 26.26 -22.94
CA SER A 19 10.88 25.19 -22.39
C SER A 19 10.27 24.34 -23.51
N ARG A 20 10.91 23.21 -23.80
CA ARG A 20 10.18 22.05 -24.28
C ARG A 20 9.59 21.40 -23.05
N LEU A 21 8.26 21.33 -23.00
CA LEU A 21 7.57 20.42 -22.10
C LEU A 21 7.99 19.01 -22.53
N ASP A 22 8.67 18.28 -21.68
CA ASP A 22 8.97 16.88 -21.95
C ASP A 22 7.66 16.10 -21.88
N LEU A 23 7.17 15.70 -23.03
CA LEU A 23 6.02 14.82 -23.18
C LEU A 23 6.54 13.39 -23.26
N MET A 24 6.04 12.52 -22.40
CA MET A 24 6.28 11.09 -22.47
C MET A 24 5.02 10.40 -23.00
N ASN A 25 5.21 9.43 -23.91
CA ASN A 25 4.11 8.58 -24.34
C ASN A 25 3.58 7.78 -23.15
N GLY A 26 2.26 7.70 -23.01
CA GLY A 26 1.60 6.93 -21.96
C GLY A 26 1.71 5.42 -22.18
N VAL A 27 2.94 4.89 -22.07
CA VAL A 27 3.18 3.44 -22.04
C VAL A 27 2.81 2.96 -20.64
N GLY A 28 1.87 2.02 -20.53
CA GLY A 28 1.44 1.49 -19.24
C GLY A 28 0.44 0.37 -19.41
N ALA A 29 0.13 -0.33 -18.33
CA ALA A 29 -1.01 -1.23 -18.24
C ALA A 29 -1.87 -0.83 -17.06
N HIS A 30 -3.18 -0.84 -17.23
CA HIS A 30 -4.14 -0.64 -16.17
C HIS A 30 -5.12 -1.81 -16.17
N GLU A 31 -5.12 -2.59 -15.11
CA GLU A 31 -5.93 -3.78 -14.96
C GLU A 31 -6.89 -3.63 -13.78
N VAL A 32 -8.07 -4.20 -13.93
CA VAL A 32 -9.07 -4.31 -12.87
C VAL A 32 -9.19 -5.78 -12.48
N ILE A 33 -8.98 -6.07 -11.21
CA ILE A 33 -9.10 -7.41 -10.64
C ILE A 33 -10.47 -7.51 -9.98
N ILE A 34 -11.40 -8.25 -10.58
CA ILE A 34 -12.71 -8.52 -10.01
C ILE A 34 -12.56 -9.58 -8.94
N GLU A 35 -12.84 -9.22 -7.70
CA GLU A 35 -12.51 -10.02 -6.51
C GLU A 35 -13.48 -11.18 -6.25
N THR A 36 -14.66 -11.15 -6.84
CA THR A 36 -15.67 -12.22 -6.75
C THR A 36 -16.65 -12.15 -7.92
N PRO A 37 -17.21 -13.27 -8.37
CA PRO A 37 -18.29 -13.25 -9.36
C PRO A 37 -19.64 -12.78 -8.77
N ASN A 38 -19.79 -12.79 -7.45
CA ASN A 38 -20.99 -12.32 -6.78
C ASN A 38 -20.98 -10.79 -6.69
N HIS A 39 -22.15 -10.18 -6.76
CA HIS A 39 -22.26 -8.74 -6.61
C HIS A 39 -22.10 -8.34 -5.13
N GLU A 40 -20.84 -8.30 -4.69
CA GLU A 40 -20.44 -7.85 -3.37
C GLU A 40 -19.83 -6.46 -3.44
N THR A 41 -20.12 -5.65 -2.43
CA THR A 41 -19.60 -4.28 -2.31
C THR A 41 -18.44 -4.18 -1.32
N ASN A 42 -18.21 -5.23 -0.50
CA ASN A 42 -17.23 -5.22 0.57
C ASN A 42 -16.32 -6.45 0.50
N MET A 43 -15.03 -6.23 0.26
CA MET A 43 -14.03 -7.30 0.20
C MET A 43 -13.90 -8.08 1.52
N GLY A 44 -14.14 -7.44 2.67
CA GLY A 44 -14.11 -8.10 3.99
C GLY A 44 -15.16 -9.20 4.16
N ALA A 45 -16.23 -9.20 3.33
CA ALA A 45 -17.25 -10.23 3.32
C ALA A 45 -16.85 -11.53 2.59
N LEU A 46 -15.75 -11.49 1.81
CA LEU A 46 -15.25 -12.66 1.10
C LEU A 46 -14.83 -13.77 2.07
N SER A 47 -15.01 -15.01 1.68
CA SER A 47 -14.44 -16.15 2.41
C SER A 47 -12.90 -16.09 2.40
N GLU A 48 -12.25 -16.75 3.37
CA GLU A 48 -10.77 -16.78 3.43
C GLU A 48 -10.18 -17.28 2.11
N LYS A 49 -10.77 -18.30 1.51
CA LYS A 49 -10.29 -18.85 0.24
C LYS A 49 -10.40 -17.87 -0.92
N GLN A 50 -11.53 -17.19 -1.05
CA GLN A 50 -11.70 -16.16 -2.09
C GLN A 50 -10.72 -15.02 -1.90
N PHE A 51 -10.50 -14.60 -0.65
CA PHE A 51 -9.54 -13.55 -0.33
C PHE A 51 -8.10 -13.98 -0.69
N GLU A 52 -7.73 -15.23 -0.39
CA GLU A 52 -6.45 -15.81 -0.80
C GLU A 52 -6.29 -15.81 -2.31
N GLU A 53 -7.33 -16.20 -3.07
CA GLU A 53 -7.32 -16.19 -4.53
C GLU A 53 -7.07 -14.79 -5.11
N VAL A 54 -7.61 -13.74 -4.47
CA VAL A 54 -7.34 -12.34 -4.85
C VAL A 54 -5.87 -11.98 -4.63
N VAL A 55 -5.30 -12.33 -3.49
CA VAL A 55 -3.88 -12.06 -3.20
C VAL A 55 -2.96 -12.81 -4.17
N TRP A 56 -3.30 -14.05 -4.54
CA TRP A 56 -2.60 -14.80 -5.59
C TRP A 56 -2.70 -14.11 -6.96
N ALA A 57 -3.86 -13.58 -7.30
CA ALA A 57 -4.04 -12.84 -8.55
C ALA A 57 -3.11 -11.61 -8.61
N TYR A 58 -2.90 -10.90 -7.50
CA TYR A 58 -1.95 -9.79 -7.43
C TYR A 58 -0.53 -10.21 -7.81
N ARG A 59 -0.05 -11.30 -7.17
CA ARG A 59 1.28 -11.85 -7.47
C ARG A 59 1.40 -12.23 -8.93
N ASP A 60 0.46 -13.00 -9.44
CA ASP A 60 0.53 -13.54 -10.79
C ASP A 60 0.49 -12.42 -11.85
N ARG A 61 -0.29 -11.35 -11.60
CA ARG A 61 -0.31 -10.19 -12.48
C ARG A 61 0.99 -9.39 -12.43
N ILE A 62 1.61 -9.21 -11.25
CA ILE A 62 2.94 -8.58 -11.15
C ILE A 62 3.97 -9.37 -11.95
N LEU A 63 4.01 -10.69 -11.78
CA LEU A 63 4.99 -11.55 -12.49
C LEU A 63 4.80 -11.51 -14.00
N ASP A 64 3.56 -11.50 -14.50
CA ASP A 64 3.28 -11.39 -15.93
C ASP A 64 3.72 -10.02 -16.49
N LEU A 65 3.38 -8.93 -15.79
CA LEU A 65 3.74 -7.58 -16.22
C LEU A 65 5.25 -7.31 -16.13
N ARG A 66 5.97 -7.98 -15.25
CA ARG A 66 7.44 -7.89 -15.13
C ARG A 66 8.17 -8.42 -16.36
N GLU A 67 7.53 -9.27 -17.17
CA GLU A 67 8.11 -9.76 -18.43
C GLU A 67 8.22 -8.65 -19.48
N ASP A 68 7.37 -7.63 -19.44
CA ASP A 68 7.48 -6.45 -20.29
C ASP A 68 8.54 -5.49 -19.76
N LYS A 69 9.71 -5.51 -20.35
CA LYS A 69 10.88 -4.71 -19.94
C LYS A 69 10.70 -3.19 -20.06
N ARG A 70 9.58 -2.72 -20.59
CA ARG A 70 9.24 -1.30 -20.59
C ARG A 70 8.72 -0.83 -19.22
N PHE A 71 8.21 -1.75 -18.40
CA PHE A 71 7.70 -1.41 -17.07
C PHE A 71 8.81 -1.41 -16.03
N ARG A 72 8.77 -0.42 -15.17
CA ARG A 72 9.70 -0.21 -14.06
C ARG A 72 9.05 -0.40 -12.70
N TYR A 73 7.74 -0.16 -12.61
CA TYR A 73 7.01 -0.22 -11.36
C TYR A 73 5.58 -0.68 -11.60
N VAL A 74 5.06 -1.45 -10.65
CA VAL A 74 3.66 -1.85 -10.58
C VAL A 74 3.10 -1.44 -9.23
N LEU A 75 1.95 -0.76 -9.25
CA LEU A 75 1.20 -0.42 -8.07
C LEU A 75 -0.08 -1.24 -8.03
N ILE A 76 -0.31 -1.96 -6.94
CA ILE A 76 -1.61 -2.56 -6.62
C ILE A 76 -2.28 -1.70 -5.57
N PHE A 77 -3.53 -1.36 -5.81
CA PHE A 77 -4.33 -0.57 -4.89
C PHE A 77 -5.81 -0.91 -4.97
N LYS A 78 -6.50 -0.64 -3.89
CA LYS A 78 -7.96 -0.71 -3.83
C LYS A 78 -8.55 0.61 -3.38
N ASN A 79 -9.65 0.97 -4.01
CA ASN A 79 -10.53 2.04 -3.56
C ASN A 79 -11.87 1.42 -3.16
N GLN A 80 -12.27 1.59 -1.91
CA GLN A 80 -13.54 1.13 -1.38
C GLN A 80 -14.41 2.32 -1.02
N GLY A 81 -15.60 2.40 -1.62
CA GLY A 81 -16.53 3.51 -1.40
C GLY A 81 -16.19 4.78 -2.20
N SER A 82 -17.19 5.60 -2.48
CA SER A 82 -17.06 6.79 -3.35
C SER A 82 -16.10 7.84 -2.78
N ALA A 83 -16.09 8.06 -1.47
CA ALA A 83 -15.18 9.00 -0.81
C ALA A 83 -13.71 8.58 -0.88
N ALA A 84 -13.43 7.30 -1.14
CA ALA A 84 -12.10 6.77 -1.41
C ALA A 84 -11.77 6.69 -2.91
N GLY A 85 -12.65 7.20 -3.78
CA GLY A 85 -12.43 7.23 -5.22
C GLY A 85 -12.92 5.99 -5.98
N ALA A 86 -13.70 5.11 -5.36
CA ALA A 86 -14.33 4.01 -6.08
C ALA A 86 -15.41 4.53 -7.03
N THR A 87 -15.35 4.10 -8.29
CA THR A 87 -16.34 4.44 -9.34
C THR A 87 -17.28 3.28 -9.66
N LEU A 88 -16.93 2.08 -9.25
CA LEU A 88 -17.72 0.86 -9.42
C LEU A 88 -18.12 0.34 -8.04
N GLU A 89 -19.37 -0.12 -7.92
CA GLU A 89 -19.90 -0.69 -6.68
C GLU A 89 -19.39 -2.12 -6.44
N HIS A 90 -19.30 -2.92 -7.50
CA HIS A 90 -18.78 -4.29 -7.42
C HIS A 90 -17.35 -4.28 -6.90
N THR A 91 -17.07 -5.11 -5.89
CA THR A 91 -15.74 -5.12 -5.24
C THR A 91 -14.63 -5.50 -6.23
N HIS A 92 -13.62 -4.63 -6.31
CA HIS A 92 -12.50 -4.79 -7.22
C HIS A 92 -11.24 -4.13 -6.66
N SER A 93 -10.11 -4.60 -7.12
CA SER A 93 -8.82 -3.96 -6.94
C SER A 93 -8.27 -3.52 -8.29
N GLN A 94 -7.27 -2.68 -8.28
CA GLN A 94 -6.65 -2.16 -9.49
C GLN A 94 -5.15 -2.37 -9.44
N LEU A 95 -4.58 -2.53 -10.62
CA LEU A 95 -3.17 -2.64 -10.83
C LEU A 95 -2.75 -1.72 -11.97
N ILE A 96 -1.71 -0.91 -11.75
CA ILE A 96 -1.15 -0.04 -12.77
C ILE A 96 0.34 -0.32 -12.92
N ALA A 97 0.77 -0.68 -14.14
CA ALA A 97 2.17 -0.79 -14.50
C ALA A 97 2.65 0.48 -15.21
N LEU A 98 3.81 0.97 -14.80
CA LEU A 98 4.39 2.23 -15.24
C LEU A 98 5.80 2.05 -15.78
N PRO A 99 6.20 2.80 -16.83
CA PRO A 99 7.56 2.78 -17.37
C PRO A 99 8.55 3.63 -16.55
N ILE A 100 8.05 4.28 -15.50
CA ILE A 100 8.81 5.12 -14.57
C ILE A 100 8.46 4.76 -13.14
N VAL A 101 9.36 5.04 -12.21
CA VAL A 101 9.08 4.96 -10.77
C VAL A 101 8.43 6.27 -10.33
N PRO A 102 7.23 6.24 -9.69
CA PRO A 102 6.55 7.44 -9.21
C PRO A 102 7.34 8.19 -8.14
N ARG A 103 7.16 9.51 -8.06
CA ARG A 103 7.90 10.37 -7.15
C ARG A 103 7.79 9.94 -5.68
N ASN A 104 6.58 9.63 -5.21
CA ASN A 104 6.38 9.21 -3.83
C ASN A 104 7.15 7.92 -3.51
N VAL A 105 7.20 6.98 -4.47
CA VAL A 105 7.97 5.74 -4.33
C VAL A 105 9.47 6.01 -4.30
N ILE A 106 9.96 6.94 -5.14
CA ILE A 106 11.36 7.37 -5.11
C ILE A 106 11.73 7.98 -3.74
N ASP A 107 10.87 8.84 -3.20
CA ASP A 107 11.12 9.51 -1.93
C ASP A 107 11.12 8.50 -0.77
N GLU A 108 10.23 7.50 -0.79
CA GLU A 108 10.18 6.40 0.17
C GLU A 108 11.44 5.52 0.12
N LEU A 109 11.82 5.08 -1.09
CA LEU A 109 13.06 4.32 -1.31
C LEU A 109 14.31 5.09 -0.88
N ALA A 110 14.37 6.39 -1.20
CA ALA A 110 15.49 7.24 -0.82
C ALA A 110 15.62 7.38 0.70
N GLY A 111 14.48 7.54 1.41
CA GLY A 111 14.46 7.57 2.88
C GLY A 111 14.93 6.25 3.51
N ALA A 112 14.45 5.12 2.98
CA ALA A 112 14.88 3.80 3.43
C ALA A 112 16.38 3.57 3.17
N GLN A 113 16.87 3.98 2.00
CA GLN A 113 18.29 3.87 1.64
C GLN A 113 19.18 4.78 2.50
N GLU A 114 18.73 6.00 2.82
CA GLU A 114 19.46 6.92 3.70
C GLU A 114 19.58 6.32 5.10
N TYR A 115 18.49 5.78 5.64
CA TYR A 115 18.52 5.08 6.92
C TYR A 115 19.49 3.90 6.89
N TYR A 116 19.43 3.08 5.84
CA TYR A 116 20.32 1.92 5.66
C TYR A 116 21.80 2.33 5.60
N ARG A 117 22.14 3.39 4.89
CA ARG A 117 23.53 3.91 4.86
C ARG A 117 24.05 4.30 6.24
N TYR A 118 23.16 4.81 7.10
CA TYR A 118 23.55 5.29 8.43
C TYR A 118 23.53 4.18 9.48
N LYS A 119 22.58 3.25 9.40
CA LYS A 119 22.35 2.21 10.41
C LYS A 119 22.80 0.82 9.98
N GLU A 120 23.11 0.61 8.71
CA GLU A 120 23.45 -0.68 8.08
C GLU A 120 22.36 -1.76 8.27
N ARG A 121 21.10 -1.34 8.35
CA ARG A 121 19.93 -2.20 8.48
C ARG A 121 18.65 -1.52 7.99
N CYS A 122 17.67 -2.32 7.64
CA CYS A 122 16.39 -1.84 7.12
C CYS A 122 15.58 -1.13 8.21
N ILE A 123 15.02 0.06 7.88
CA ILE A 123 14.17 0.83 8.80
C ILE A 123 12.89 0.07 9.17
N TYR A 124 12.27 -0.63 8.22
CA TYR A 124 11.05 -1.39 8.47
C TYR A 124 11.31 -2.59 9.40
N CYS A 125 12.46 -3.28 9.25
CA CYS A 125 12.86 -4.32 10.19
C CYS A 125 13.04 -3.77 11.62
N ASP A 126 13.59 -2.56 11.76
CA ASP A 126 13.71 -1.90 13.04
C ASP A 126 12.33 -1.52 13.61
N ILE A 127 11.41 -1.02 12.78
CA ILE A 127 10.02 -0.75 13.16
C ILE A 127 9.34 -2.05 13.63
N VAL A 128 9.38 -3.11 12.83
CA VAL A 128 8.76 -4.40 13.19
C VAL A 128 9.28 -4.91 14.54
N ARG A 129 10.60 -4.89 14.75
CA ARG A 129 11.19 -5.31 16.00
C ARG A 129 10.72 -4.47 17.17
N GLN A 130 10.79 -3.12 17.06
CA GLN A 130 10.37 -2.22 18.13
C GLN A 130 8.88 -2.38 18.46
N GLU A 131 8.01 -2.46 17.45
CA GLU A 131 6.58 -2.61 17.69
C GLU A 131 6.23 -3.95 18.35
N LEU A 132 6.94 -5.03 17.96
CA LEU A 132 6.77 -6.34 18.60
C LEU A 132 7.31 -6.39 20.05
N GLU A 133 8.34 -5.61 20.38
CA GLU A 133 8.85 -5.46 21.74
C GLU A 133 7.91 -4.62 22.62
N GLU A 134 7.47 -3.45 22.14
CA GLU A 134 6.66 -2.49 22.89
C GLU A 134 5.19 -2.88 22.96
N ARG A 135 4.66 -3.51 21.93
CA ARG A 135 3.25 -3.93 21.80
C ARG A 135 2.20 -2.81 21.86
N ALA A 136 2.62 -1.55 21.94
CA ALA A 136 1.69 -0.44 22.10
C ALA A 136 0.78 -0.26 20.88
N ARG A 137 1.35 -0.40 19.67
CA ARG A 137 0.67 -0.15 18.39
C ARG A 137 0.44 -1.40 17.53
N VAL A 138 0.66 -2.58 18.05
CA VAL A 138 0.36 -3.85 17.36
C VAL A 138 -1.13 -4.16 17.47
N VAL A 139 -1.84 -4.23 16.36
CA VAL A 139 -3.26 -4.60 16.27
C VAL A 139 -3.43 -6.11 16.33
N SER A 140 -2.70 -6.83 15.51
CA SER A 140 -2.68 -8.30 15.46
C SER A 140 -1.37 -8.80 14.87
N GLU A 141 -1.12 -10.09 15.00
CA GLU A 141 0.01 -10.77 14.37
C GLU A 141 -0.32 -12.23 14.08
N ASN A 142 0.36 -12.80 13.09
CA ASN A 142 0.42 -14.23 12.86
C ASN A 142 1.90 -14.67 12.73
N GLU A 143 2.15 -15.87 12.20
CA GLU A 143 3.51 -16.38 12.06
C GLU A 143 4.39 -15.45 11.22
N ASN A 144 3.90 -14.99 10.06
CA ASN A 144 4.70 -14.27 9.08
C ASN A 144 4.49 -12.75 9.08
N PHE A 145 3.39 -12.24 9.65
CA PHE A 145 3.03 -10.81 9.57
C PHE A 145 2.74 -10.19 10.93
N VAL A 146 3.00 -8.89 10.99
CA VAL A 146 2.52 -8.01 12.06
C VAL A 146 1.65 -6.91 11.45
N VAL A 147 0.55 -6.60 12.14
CA VAL A 147 -0.38 -5.51 11.80
C VAL A 147 -0.23 -4.42 12.85
N ILE A 148 0.11 -3.21 12.44
CA ILE A 148 0.35 -2.08 13.33
C ILE A 148 -0.45 -0.84 12.91
N CYS A 149 -0.79 0.03 13.86
CA CYS A 149 -1.03 1.44 13.58
C CYS A 149 0.33 2.15 13.65
N PRO A 150 0.87 2.70 12.55
CA PRO A 150 2.24 3.23 12.54
C PRO A 150 2.38 4.40 13.52
N PHE A 151 3.60 4.67 14.02
CA PHE A 151 3.87 5.73 14.99
C PHE A 151 3.45 7.13 14.51
N ALA A 152 3.62 7.42 13.22
CA ALA A 152 3.26 8.70 12.61
C ALA A 152 2.26 8.50 11.45
N PRO A 153 1.00 8.11 11.76
CA PRO A 153 0.00 7.85 10.74
C PRO A 153 -0.46 9.18 10.09
N ARG A 154 -0.68 9.14 8.79
CA ARG A 154 -1.25 10.28 8.04
C ARG A 154 -2.74 10.45 8.31
N PHE A 155 -3.44 9.33 8.51
CA PHE A 155 -4.88 9.29 8.66
C PHE A 155 -5.30 8.55 9.94
N PRO A 156 -6.44 8.91 10.54
CA PRO A 156 -7.01 8.14 11.65
C PRO A 156 -7.20 6.67 11.26
N PHE A 157 -6.79 5.75 12.11
CA PHE A 157 -6.89 4.31 11.91
C PHE A 157 -6.06 3.79 10.70
N GLU A 158 -5.11 4.55 10.21
CA GLU A 158 -4.12 4.03 9.24
C GLU A 158 -3.44 2.81 9.84
N THR A 159 -3.38 1.74 9.06
CA THR A 159 -2.88 0.43 9.51
C THR A 159 -1.90 -0.11 8.49
N TRP A 160 -0.75 -0.59 8.95
CA TRP A 160 0.25 -1.23 8.12
C TRP A 160 0.31 -2.73 8.40
N ILE A 161 0.50 -3.52 7.36
CA ILE A 161 0.75 -4.97 7.44
C ILE A 161 2.14 -5.20 6.89
N LEU A 162 3.05 -5.66 7.75
CA LEU A 162 4.45 -5.86 7.39
C LEU A 162 4.83 -7.32 7.57
N PRO A 163 5.58 -7.92 6.62
CA PRO A 163 6.30 -9.16 6.88
C PRO A 163 7.19 -9.04 8.11
N LYS A 164 7.29 -10.08 8.93
CA LYS A 164 8.24 -10.12 10.05
C LYS A 164 9.66 -10.37 9.57
N GLU A 165 9.80 -11.19 8.53
CA GLU A 165 11.06 -11.43 7.85
C GLU A 165 11.30 -10.40 6.75
N HIS A 166 12.57 -10.00 6.59
CA HIS A 166 12.94 -9.02 5.57
C HIS A 166 12.69 -9.53 4.16
N SER A 167 11.93 -8.75 3.38
CA SER A 167 11.70 -9.01 1.97
C SER A 167 11.39 -7.70 1.24
N SER A 168 12.01 -7.46 0.09
CA SER A 168 11.83 -6.21 -0.67
C SER A 168 10.72 -6.30 -1.72
N TYR A 169 10.35 -7.50 -2.14
CA TYR A 169 9.41 -7.73 -3.22
C TYR A 169 8.20 -8.55 -2.77
N PHE A 170 7.00 -8.00 -2.99
CA PHE A 170 5.76 -8.70 -2.71
C PHE A 170 5.66 -10.03 -3.47
N GLU A 171 6.02 -10.04 -4.75
CA GLU A 171 5.89 -11.20 -5.62
C GLU A 171 6.87 -12.35 -5.31
N HIS A 172 7.83 -12.13 -4.41
CA HIS A 172 8.76 -13.17 -3.95
C HIS A 172 8.30 -13.90 -2.70
N ALA A 173 7.19 -13.51 -2.10
CA ALA A 173 6.65 -14.17 -0.91
C ALA A 173 6.35 -15.66 -1.17
N SER A 174 6.51 -16.47 -0.15
CA SER A 174 6.19 -17.89 -0.18
C SER A 174 4.66 -18.12 -0.17
N LYS A 175 4.25 -19.36 -0.47
CA LYS A 175 2.84 -19.73 -0.41
C LYS A 175 2.24 -19.48 0.98
N GLN A 176 2.98 -19.80 2.05
CA GLN A 176 2.48 -19.62 3.41
C GLN A 176 2.35 -18.14 3.76
N GLU A 177 3.28 -17.31 3.31
CA GLU A 177 3.17 -15.86 3.50
C GLU A 177 1.96 -15.27 2.79
N TYR A 178 1.59 -15.71 1.57
CA TYR A 178 0.35 -15.26 0.92
C TYR A 178 -0.91 -15.67 1.68
N ILE A 179 -0.96 -16.88 2.25
CA ILE A 179 -2.05 -17.33 3.09
C ILE A 179 -2.15 -16.44 4.35
N ASP A 180 -1.05 -16.19 5.01
CA ASP A 180 -1.02 -15.41 6.24
C ASP A 180 -1.26 -13.91 6.00
N LEU A 181 -0.78 -13.36 4.87
CA LEU A 181 -1.13 -12.02 4.42
C LEU A 181 -2.62 -11.88 4.17
N SER A 182 -3.22 -12.84 3.44
CA SER A 182 -4.64 -12.79 3.12
C SER A 182 -5.51 -12.79 4.37
N ARG A 183 -5.14 -13.57 5.40
CA ARG A 183 -5.77 -13.55 6.71
C ARG A 183 -5.60 -12.20 7.41
N SER A 184 -4.35 -11.70 7.50
CA SER A 184 -4.06 -10.43 8.16
C SER A 184 -4.81 -9.27 7.51
N LEU A 185 -4.82 -9.19 6.18
CA LEU A 185 -5.51 -8.12 5.46
C LEU A 185 -7.04 -8.24 5.62
N ARG A 186 -7.59 -9.45 5.47
CA ARG A 186 -9.03 -9.70 5.67
C ARG A 186 -9.47 -9.32 7.08
N GLU A 187 -8.75 -9.77 8.11
CA GLU A 187 -9.04 -9.43 9.51
C GLU A 187 -8.96 -7.93 9.76
N THR A 188 -7.94 -7.27 9.21
CA THR A 188 -7.80 -5.81 9.31
C THR A 188 -9.00 -5.10 8.72
N LEU A 189 -9.46 -5.49 7.53
CA LEU A 189 -10.64 -4.90 6.90
C LEU A 189 -11.92 -5.16 7.72
N ILE A 190 -12.09 -6.35 8.27
CA ILE A 190 -13.24 -6.65 9.15
C ILE A 190 -13.22 -5.79 10.41
N ARG A 191 -12.06 -5.63 11.04
CA ARG A 191 -11.91 -4.77 12.23
C ARG A 191 -12.25 -3.32 11.91
N LEU A 192 -11.70 -2.78 10.83
CA LEU A 192 -11.98 -1.42 10.37
C LEU A 192 -13.45 -1.22 10.04
N ASN A 193 -14.07 -2.15 9.32
CA ASN A 193 -15.49 -2.08 8.97
C ASN A 193 -16.38 -2.06 10.22
N ARG A 194 -16.11 -2.93 11.20
CA ARG A 194 -16.89 -2.98 12.44
C ARG A 194 -16.64 -1.78 13.36
N ALA A 195 -15.37 -1.37 13.49
CA ALA A 195 -15.01 -0.24 14.36
C ALA A 195 -15.55 1.10 13.84
N LEU A 196 -15.60 1.28 12.52
CA LEU A 196 -15.85 2.56 11.87
C LEU A 196 -17.16 2.58 11.05
N ASN A 197 -17.98 1.54 11.16
CA ASN A 197 -19.26 1.40 10.47
C ASN A 197 -19.11 1.46 8.94
N ASP A 198 -18.35 0.52 8.37
CA ASP A 198 -18.07 0.37 6.93
C ASP A 198 -17.51 1.65 6.28
N PRO A 199 -16.35 2.16 6.73
CA PRO A 199 -15.78 3.38 6.21
C PRO A 199 -15.29 3.19 4.78
N PRO A 200 -15.32 4.23 3.95
CA PRO A 200 -14.53 4.26 2.72
C PRO A 200 -13.03 4.14 3.07
N PHE A 201 -12.29 3.36 2.29
CA PHE A 201 -10.85 3.22 2.51
C PHE A 201 -10.09 3.01 1.21
N ASN A 202 -8.81 3.29 1.26
CA ASN A 202 -7.85 2.80 0.27
C ASN A 202 -6.92 1.79 0.95
N TYR A 203 -6.43 0.81 0.19
CA TYR A 203 -5.18 0.17 0.53
C TYR A 203 -4.22 0.16 -0.66
N ILE A 204 -2.94 0.08 -0.36
CA ILE A 204 -1.85 0.09 -1.31
C ILE A 204 -0.86 -1.00 -0.92
N ILE A 205 -0.37 -1.77 -1.90
CA ILE A 205 0.75 -2.67 -1.72
C ILE A 205 2.00 -1.97 -2.24
N HIS A 206 2.92 -1.69 -1.35
CA HIS A 206 4.22 -1.13 -1.65
C HIS A 206 5.21 -2.26 -1.88
N SER A 207 5.79 -2.32 -3.07
CA SER A 207 6.82 -3.28 -3.45
C SER A 207 7.96 -2.56 -4.16
N MET A 208 9.16 -3.13 -4.10
CA MET A 208 10.33 -2.56 -4.75
C MET A 208 10.15 -2.51 -6.27
N PRO A 209 10.64 -1.45 -6.97
CA PRO A 209 10.64 -1.39 -8.44
C PRO A 209 11.42 -2.55 -9.08
N PHE A 210 11.03 -2.94 -10.29
CA PHE A 210 11.47 -4.18 -10.93
C PHE A 210 12.97 -4.35 -11.16
N GLU A 211 13.69 -3.28 -11.44
CA GLU A 211 15.11 -3.34 -11.74
C GLU A 211 16.00 -2.68 -10.67
N GLU A 212 15.39 -2.33 -9.54
CA GLU A 212 16.16 -1.78 -8.45
C GLU A 212 16.99 -2.88 -7.79
N ALA A 213 18.24 -2.55 -7.45
CA ALA A 213 19.10 -3.50 -6.78
C ALA A 213 18.61 -3.71 -5.34
N ASP A 214 18.30 -4.95 -5.00
CA ASP A 214 17.96 -5.31 -3.62
C ASP A 214 19.23 -5.31 -2.76
N ASN A 215 19.47 -4.20 -2.10
CA ASN A 215 20.58 -4.01 -1.17
C ASN A 215 20.16 -4.22 0.29
N GLY A 216 18.98 -4.79 0.53
CA GLY A 216 18.44 -5.03 1.87
C GLY A 216 17.93 -3.78 2.58
N HIS A 217 17.71 -2.67 1.86
CA HIS A 217 17.28 -1.40 2.46
C HIS A 217 15.76 -1.20 2.45
N TYR A 218 15.04 -1.86 1.56
CA TYR A 218 13.60 -1.73 1.40
C TYR A 218 12.86 -2.98 1.90
N HIS A 219 11.61 -2.80 2.29
CA HIS A 219 10.77 -3.85 2.84
C HIS A 219 9.34 -3.66 2.33
N TRP A 220 8.81 -4.59 1.56
CA TRP A 220 7.45 -4.48 1.05
C TRP A 220 6.41 -4.51 2.18
N HIS A 221 5.32 -3.80 2.01
CA HIS A 221 4.26 -3.72 3.01
C HIS A 221 2.93 -3.32 2.39
N VAL A 222 1.87 -3.45 3.17
CA VAL A 222 0.53 -2.99 2.80
C VAL A 222 0.13 -1.86 3.74
N GLU A 223 -0.31 -0.74 3.16
CA GLU A 223 -0.93 0.35 3.90
C GLU A 223 -2.44 0.33 3.68
N VAL A 224 -3.23 0.42 4.75
CA VAL A 224 -4.69 0.55 4.72
C VAL A 224 -5.07 1.88 5.34
N MET A 225 -5.79 2.72 4.59
CA MET A 225 -6.08 4.11 4.93
C MET A 225 -7.59 4.39 4.88
N PRO A 226 -8.30 4.35 6.02
CA PRO A 226 -9.69 4.80 6.08
C PRO A 226 -9.82 6.29 5.72
N LYS A 227 -10.88 6.66 5.02
CA LYS A 227 -11.16 8.04 4.60
C LYS A 227 -12.12 8.71 5.58
N LEU A 228 -11.65 8.97 6.79
CA LEU A 228 -12.42 9.63 7.85
C LEU A 228 -12.22 11.15 7.85
N THR A 229 -11.12 11.63 7.29
CA THR A 229 -10.76 13.03 7.16
C THR A 229 -10.50 13.39 5.70
N GLN A 230 -10.63 14.68 5.38
CA GLN A 230 -10.32 15.20 4.04
C GLN A 230 -8.95 15.86 4.05
N VAL A 231 -8.14 15.53 3.06
CA VAL A 231 -6.89 16.23 2.78
C VAL A 231 -7.23 17.60 2.20
N ALA A 232 -6.75 18.67 2.84
CA ALA A 232 -7.06 20.04 2.49
C ALA A 232 -5.80 20.84 2.11
N GLY A 233 -5.92 22.17 2.07
CA GLY A 233 -4.86 23.04 1.57
C GLY A 233 -3.55 22.98 2.38
N PHE A 234 -3.64 22.74 3.69
CA PHE A 234 -2.46 22.62 4.54
C PHE A 234 -1.65 21.38 4.19
N GLU A 235 -2.28 20.23 4.11
CA GLU A 235 -1.63 18.97 3.77
C GLU A 235 -1.05 19.01 2.34
N TRP A 236 -1.82 19.52 1.37
CA TRP A 236 -1.33 19.69 0.00
C TRP A 236 -0.17 20.66 -0.11
N GLY A 237 -0.18 21.74 0.68
CA GLY A 237 0.84 22.78 0.64
C GLY A 237 2.14 22.42 1.35
N THR A 238 2.06 21.60 2.39
CA THR A 238 3.20 21.31 3.29
C THR A 238 3.67 19.86 3.26
N GLY A 239 2.80 18.92 2.89
CA GLY A 239 3.06 17.47 3.04
C GLY A 239 2.91 16.98 4.47
N PHE A 240 2.52 17.83 5.43
CA PHE A 240 2.18 17.41 6.80
C PHE A 240 0.69 17.05 6.88
N TYR A 241 0.37 16.09 7.73
CA TYR A 241 -1.00 15.62 7.95
C TYR A 241 -1.43 15.91 9.38
N ILE A 242 -2.68 16.37 9.54
CA ILE A 242 -3.31 16.57 10.85
C ILE A 242 -4.14 15.33 11.15
N ASN A 243 -3.70 14.55 12.13
CA ASN A 243 -4.40 13.37 12.58
C ASN A 243 -4.94 13.59 14.00
N PRO A 244 -6.26 13.60 14.20
CA PRO A 244 -6.87 13.87 15.52
C PRO A 244 -6.92 12.63 16.44
N VAL A 245 -6.53 11.43 15.95
CA VAL A 245 -6.56 10.17 16.70
C VAL A 245 -5.15 9.62 16.80
N THR A 246 -4.71 9.30 18.02
CA THR A 246 -3.40 8.69 18.22
C THR A 246 -3.35 7.25 17.69
N PRO A 247 -2.18 6.75 17.27
CA PRO A 247 -2.07 5.37 16.83
C PRO A 247 -2.35 4.36 17.95
N GLU A 248 -2.07 4.70 19.20
CA GLU A 248 -2.38 3.89 20.38
C GLU A 248 -3.89 3.75 20.59
N GLU A 249 -4.65 4.86 20.50
CA GLU A 249 -6.12 4.85 20.58
C GLU A 249 -6.73 4.03 19.44
N SER A 250 -6.24 4.21 18.20
CA SER A 250 -6.65 3.42 17.05
C SER A 250 -6.40 1.92 17.27
N THR A 251 -5.23 1.59 17.82
CA THR A 251 -4.84 0.20 18.11
C THR A 251 -5.76 -0.44 19.16
N ILE A 252 -6.03 0.24 20.27
CA ILE A 252 -6.92 -0.25 21.32
C ILE A 252 -8.30 -0.53 20.73
N CYS A 253 -8.86 0.43 20.00
CA CYS A 253 -10.16 0.28 19.37
C CYS A 253 -10.22 -0.92 18.42
N LEU A 254 -9.22 -1.10 17.55
CA LEU A 254 -9.19 -2.21 16.59
C LEU A 254 -8.98 -3.56 17.26
N ARG A 255 -8.19 -3.65 18.34
CA ARG A 255 -7.98 -4.90 19.11
C ARG A 255 -9.26 -5.41 19.76
N GLU A 256 -10.10 -4.52 20.26
CA GLU A 256 -11.34 -4.87 20.97
C GLU A 256 -12.42 -5.45 20.05
N ILE A 257 -12.27 -5.29 18.73
CA ILE A 257 -13.22 -5.84 17.76
C ILE A 257 -13.11 -7.36 17.73
N ALA A 258 -14.18 -8.06 18.10
CA ALA A 258 -14.30 -9.50 17.90
C ALA A 258 -14.40 -9.83 16.40
N LEU A 259 -13.72 -10.87 15.95
CA LEU A 259 -13.74 -11.35 14.54
C LEU A 259 -14.86 -12.37 14.29
#